data_f80ac7352815465cd647ef2a9cb7d3c7
#
_entry.id   f80ac7352815465cd647ef2a9cb7d3c7
#
_cell.length_a   1.000
_cell.length_b   1.000
_cell.length_c   1.000
_cell.angle_alpha   90.00
_cell.angle_beta   90.00
_cell.angle_gamma   90.00
#
_symmetry.space_group_name_H-M   'P 1'
#
loop_
_entity.id
_entity.type
_entity.pdbx_description
1 polymer ?
#
loop_
_entity_poly.entity_id
_entity_poly.type
_entity_poly.pdbx_seq_one_letter_code
_entity_poly.pdbx_strand_id
1 'polypeptide(L)'
;MIKIAIALIVAALILVSGVIVLQDRLITTSSDSPFLTLTANITDPSPQANFTYGYASPGLWGFVQGGGNVSMLFYRNSSIYEKSNLTGNYGMIDIFTYSSEHLSYGLPMSSGEIGKSNLSSYVSFDIKKISSGVANDLAYDMFLGLNNTSNREIEIMLLDNMGISNQLVSTGRTVRVPIYVNGALENITWNIDQSQSASGSFSNYVIIPSMPIFTASSENFKFSISAFIEYLYGQHLLPYSDSLLKLGIGSEFTIVQSTQISQYFSYSFWLYSYFIINGTKYQIIQPSGGI
;
A
#
# COMPACT_ATOMS: atom_id res chain seq x y z
N MET A 1 31.32 -38.27 -3.09
CA MET A 1 31.13 -37.36 -1.96
C MET A 1 30.61 -35.97 -2.37
N ILE A 2 31.22 -35.30 -3.34
CA ILE A 2 30.78 -33.92 -3.76
C ILE A 2 29.34 -33.88 -4.27
N LYS A 3 28.87 -34.85 -5.05
CA LYS A 3 27.50 -34.89 -5.58
C LYS A 3 26.43 -35.04 -4.48
N ILE A 4 26.74 -35.72 -3.36
CA ILE A 4 25.82 -35.89 -2.24
C ILE A 4 25.74 -34.60 -1.42
N ALA A 5 26.87 -33.89 -1.26
CA ALA A 5 26.90 -32.61 -0.58
C ALA A 5 26.09 -31.52 -1.32
N ILE A 6 26.20 -31.47 -2.65
CA ILE A 6 25.43 -30.55 -3.48
C ILE A 6 23.91 -30.85 -3.39
N ALA A 7 23.53 -32.12 -3.42
CA ALA A 7 22.11 -32.51 -3.29
C ALA A 7 21.53 -32.13 -1.92
N LEU A 8 22.30 -32.27 -0.84
CA LEU A 8 21.88 -31.86 0.50
C LEU A 8 21.75 -30.33 0.65
N ILE A 9 22.65 -29.56 0.04
CA ILE A 9 22.57 -28.09 0.05
C ILE A 9 21.33 -27.60 -0.73
N VAL A 10 21.08 -28.19 -1.90
CA VAL A 10 19.89 -27.85 -2.71
C VAL A 10 18.60 -28.24 -1.98
N ALA A 11 18.56 -29.40 -1.33
CA ALA A 11 17.42 -29.83 -0.52
C ALA A 11 17.18 -28.90 0.69
N ALA A 12 18.26 -28.46 1.38
CA ALA A 12 18.16 -27.51 2.47
C ALA A 12 17.69 -26.13 2.01
N LEU A 13 18.15 -25.64 0.85
CA LEU A 13 17.69 -24.38 0.27
C LEU A 13 16.21 -24.44 -0.14
N ILE A 14 15.75 -25.56 -0.70
CA ILE A 14 14.34 -25.79 -1.05
C ILE A 14 13.48 -25.86 0.22
N LEU A 15 13.96 -26.51 1.29
CA LEU A 15 13.25 -26.56 2.57
C LEU A 15 13.16 -25.18 3.24
N VAL A 16 14.25 -24.40 3.24
CA VAL A 16 14.25 -23.04 3.80
C VAL A 16 13.35 -22.10 2.99
N SER A 17 13.42 -22.15 1.66
CA SER A 17 12.52 -21.37 0.82
C SER A 17 11.06 -21.83 0.95
N GLY A 18 10.80 -23.12 1.07
CA GLY A 18 9.45 -23.67 1.29
C GLY A 18 8.87 -23.26 2.65
N VAL A 19 9.67 -23.20 3.71
CA VAL A 19 9.23 -22.73 5.04
C VAL A 19 8.94 -21.22 5.01
N ILE A 20 9.76 -20.43 4.32
CA ILE A 20 9.52 -18.98 4.18
C ILE A 20 8.23 -18.74 3.38
N VAL A 21 8.00 -19.45 2.28
CA VAL A 21 6.77 -19.34 1.47
C VAL A 21 5.53 -19.81 2.24
N LEU A 22 5.66 -20.80 3.12
CA LEU A 22 4.54 -21.25 3.96
C LEU A 22 4.22 -20.28 5.10
N GLN A 23 5.20 -19.57 5.64
CA GLN A 23 4.93 -18.53 6.63
C GLN A 23 4.26 -17.29 6.03
N ASP A 24 4.57 -16.93 4.79
CA ASP A 24 3.98 -15.77 4.11
C ASP A 24 2.55 -16.03 3.55
N ARG A 25 2.09 -17.28 3.47
CA ARG A 25 0.72 -17.61 3.03
C ARG A 25 -0.36 -17.60 4.13
N LEU A 26 0.00 -17.29 5.36
CA LEU A 26 -0.94 -17.31 6.49
C LEU A 26 -1.63 -15.95 6.73
N ILE A 27 -2.27 -15.38 5.71
CA ILE A 27 -3.54 -14.71 6.02
C ILE A 27 -4.59 -15.84 6.17
N THR A 28 -4.42 -16.66 7.18
CA THR A 28 -5.46 -17.57 7.60
C THR A 28 -6.58 -16.70 8.14
N THR A 29 -7.77 -16.96 7.70
CA THR A 29 -9.01 -16.53 8.34
C THR A 29 -8.85 -16.80 9.84
N SER A 30 -8.43 -15.78 10.57
CA SER A 30 -8.26 -15.90 12.01
C SER A 30 -9.65 -16.15 12.58
N SER A 31 -9.82 -17.25 13.26
CA SER A 31 -11.00 -17.51 14.10
C SER A 31 -11.05 -16.57 15.30
N ASP A 32 -10.01 -15.76 15.46
CA ASP A 32 -9.85 -14.83 16.57
C ASP A 32 -10.71 -13.59 16.35
N SER A 33 -11.28 -13.09 17.43
CA SER A 33 -11.94 -11.79 17.41
C SER A 33 -10.91 -10.68 17.22
N PRO A 34 -11.25 -9.59 16.51
CA PRO A 34 -10.36 -8.44 16.41
C PRO A 34 -10.11 -7.84 17.78
N PHE A 35 -8.88 -7.40 18.06
CA PHE A 35 -8.55 -6.73 19.32
C PHE A 35 -8.92 -5.24 19.30
N LEU A 36 -9.06 -4.65 18.11
CA LEU A 36 -9.46 -3.26 17.89
C LEU A 36 -10.29 -3.18 16.62
N THR A 37 -11.28 -2.29 16.60
CA THR A 37 -12.04 -1.89 15.43
C THR A 37 -12.10 -0.37 15.36
N LEU A 38 -11.74 0.18 14.20
CA LEU A 38 -11.99 1.58 13.85
C LEU A 38 -13.08 1.65 12.80
N THR A 39 -13.95 2.63 12.90
CA THR A 39 -15.02 2.84 11.92
C THR A 39 -15.08 4.30 11.51
N ALA A 40 -14.77 4.58 10.25
CA ALA A 40 -15.01 5.87 9.63
C ALA A 40 -16.48 5.96 9.21
N ASN A 41 -17.07 7.12 9.40
CA ASN A 41 -18.42 7.46 8.97
C ASN A 41 -18.51 8.97 8.64
N ILE A 42 -19.69 9.47 8.28
CA ILE A 42 -19.85 10.89 7.90
C ILE A 42 -19.48 11.86 9.03
N THR A 43 -19.69 11.47 10.28
CA THR A 43 -19.43 12.35 11.44
C THR A 43 -18.00 12.25 11.94
N ASP A 44 -17.33 11.13 11.70
CA ASP A 44 -15.92 10.88 11.99
C ASP A 44 -15.29 10.20 10.76
N PRO A 45 -14.88 10.98 9.76
CA PRO A 45 -14.49 10.42 8.45
C PRO A 45 -13.10 9.80 8.44
N SER A 46 -12.26 10.04 9.45
CA SER A 46 -10.87 9.55 9.46
C SER A 46 -10.37 9.27 10.88
N PRO A 47 -11.02 8.33 11.61
CA PRO A 47 -10.51 7.93 12.92
C PRO A 47 -9.15 7.26 12.79
N GLN A 48 -8.29 7.43 13.78
CA GLN A 48 -6.93 6.94 13.77
C GLN A 48 -6.63 6.10 15.01
N ALA A 49 -5.92 4.99 14.82
CA ALA A 49 -5.28 4.24 15.91
C ALA A 49 -3.76 4.35 15.81
N ASN A 50 -3.12 4.66 16.93
CA ASN A 50 -1.69 4.73 17.04
C ASN A 50 -1.12 3.40 17.57
N PHE A 51 0.00 2.99 17.01
CA PHE A 51 0.76 1.79 17.34
C PHE A 51 2.22 2.16 17.60
N THR A 52 3.03 1.21 18.08
CA THR A 52 4.43 1.45 18.44
C THR A 52 5.27 2.06 17.31
N TYR A 53 5.04 1.62 16.06
CA TYR A 53 5.87 2.04 14.92
C TYR A 53 5.14 2.95 13.94
N GLY A 54 3.87 3.25 14.19
CA GLY A 54 3.10 4.06 13.26
C GLY A 54 1.63 4.18 13.66
N TYR A 55 0.78 4.37 12.68
CA TYR A 55 -0.66 4.45 12.88
C TYR A 55 -1.41 3.83 11.70
N ALA A 56 -2.69 3.54 11.89
CA ALA A 56 -3.59 3.12 10.84
C ALA A 56 -4.91 3.91 10.91
N SER A 57 -5.51 4.16 9.76
CA SER A 57 -6.73 4.94 9.65
C SER A 57 -7.59 4.46 8.48
N PRO A 58 -8.86 4.11 8.69
CA PRO A 58 -9.85 4.11 7.64
C PRO A 58 -10.24 5.55 7.31
N GLY A 59 -10.55 5.82 6.06
CA GLY A 59 -11.00 7.14 5.62
C GLY A 59 -12.25 7.07 4.77
N LEU A 60 -13.07 8.12 4.84
CA LEU A 60 -14.30 8.24 4.11
C LEU A 60 -14.52 9.69 3.72
N TRP A 61 -14.53 10.01 2.41
CA TRP A 61 -14.77 11.37 1.91
C TRP A 61 -15.54 11.38 0.59
N GLY A 62 -15.93 12.56 0.14
CA GLY A 62 -16.60 12.77 -1.13
C GLY A 62 -18.12 12.59 -1.11
N PHE A 63 -18.74 12.43 0.07
CA PHE A 63 -20.19 12.31 0.18
C PHE A 63 -20.88 13.68 0.08
N VAL A 64 -21.56 13.93 -1.03
CA VAL A 64 -22.55 15.05 -1.10
C VAL A 64 -23.95 14.53 -0.81
N GLN A 65 -24.30 13.32 -1.25
CA GLN A 65 -25.57 12.67 -0.93
C GLN A 65 -25.34 11.17 -0.80
N GLY A 66 -25.49 10.67 0.41
CA GLY A 66 -25.29 9.27 0.69
C GLY A 66 -24.84 9.05 2.13
N GLY A 67 -24.40 7.87 2.43
CA GLY A 67 -23.95 7.50 3.76
C GLY A 67 -23.25 6.16 3.78
N GLY A 68 -22.81 5.80 4.97
CA GLY A 68 -22.23 4.49 5.17
C GLY A 68 -21.06 4.51 6.15
N ASN A 69 -20.36 3.42 6.18
CA ASN A 69 -19.20 3.26 7.02
C ASN A 69 -18.12 2.40 6.35
N VAL A 70 -16.90 2.61 6.79
CA VAL A 70 -15.73 1.79 6.51
C VAL A 70 -15.16 1.36 7.84
N SER A 71 -14.98 0.08 8.03
CA SER A 71 -14.45 -0.49 9.28
C SER A 71 -13.17 -1.27 9.03
N MET A 72 -12.11 -0.89 9.73
CA MET A 72 -10.86 -1.65 9.84
C MET A 72 -10.89 -2.46 11.15
N LEU A 73 -10.70 -3.76 11.02
CA LEU A 73 -10.65 -4.72 12.11
C LEU A 73 -9.22 -5.24 12.23
N PHE A 74 -8.60 -5.05 13.39
CA PHE A 74 -7.19 -5.38 13.64
C PHE A 74 -7.08 -6.68 14.42
N TYR A 75 -6.25 -7.58 13.93
CA TYR A 75 -6.09 -8.93 14.49
C TYR A 75 -4.71 -9.13 15.12
N ARG A 76 -4.59 -10.08 16.05
CA ARG A 76 -3.35 -10.35 16.79
C ARG A 76 -2.19 -10.85 15.91
N ASN A 77 -2.49 -11.43 14.76
CA ASN A 77 -1.50 -11.79 13.75
C ASN A 77 -1.03 -10.61 12.90
N SER A 78 -1.39 -9.38 13.31
CA SER A 78 -1.08 -8.12 12.64
C SER A 78 -1.72 -7.94 11.26
N SER A 79 -2.73 -8.73 10.93
CA SER A 79 -3.54 -8.49 9.75
C SER A 79 -4.67 -7.49 10.04
N ILE A 80 -5.08 -6.81 8.97
CA ILE A 80 -6.26 -5.96 8.96
C ILE A 80 -7.30 -6.62 8.07
N TYR A 81 -8.53 -6.67 8.53
CA TYR A 81 -9.67 -6.92 7.67
C TYR A 81 -10.47 -5.64 7.54
N GLU A 82 -10.62 -5.18 6.32
CA GLU A 82 -11.46 -4.04 6.05
C GLU A 82 -12.75 -4.44 5.37
N LYS A 83 -13.79 -3.74 5.73
CA LYS A 83 -15.10 -3.87 5.08
C LYS A 83 -15.81 -2.53 5.04
N SER A 84 -16.54 -2.32 3.96
CA SER A 84 -17.39 -1.16 3.79
C SER A 84 -18.85 -1.55 3.62
N ASN A 85 -19.71 -0.61 3.96
CA ASN A 85 -21.13 -0.63 3.65
C ASN A 85 -21.55 0.79 3.32
N LEU A 86 -21.69 1.07 2.03
CA LEU A 86 -21.86 2.42 1.49
C LEU A 86 -23.19 2.50 0.74
N THR A 87 -23.86 3.63 0.87
CA THR A 87 -25.04 3.98 0.09
C THR A 87 -24.77 5.29 -0.64
N GLY A 88 -24.96 5.35 -1.92
CA GLY A 88 -24.73 6.55 -2.71
C GLY A 88 -25.80 6.75 -3.76
N ASN A 89 -26.07 8.00 -4.09
CA ASN A 89 -26.88 8.36 -5.24
C ASN A 89 -25.99 8.60 -6.44
N TYR A 90 -26.39 8.00 -7.55
CA TYR A 90 -25.69 8.11 -8.82
C TYR A 90 -25.60 9.56 -9.34
N GLY A 91 -24.49 9.88 -9.97
CA GLY A 91 -24.34 10.99 -10.93
C GLY A 91 -23.65 12.23 -10.41
N MET A 92 -23.25 12.32 -9.16
CA MET A 92 -22.68 13.57 -8.68
C MET A 92 -21.35 13.48 -7.93
N ILE A 93 -20.84 12.29 -7.51
CA ILE A 93 -19.64 12.31 -6.67
C ILE A 93 -18.92 10.98 -6.65
N ASP A 94 -17.63 11.11 -6.75
CA ASP A 94 -16.67 10.11 -6.38
C ASP A 94 -16.72 9.92 -4.87
N ILE A 95 -17.23 8.78 -4.42
CA ILE A 95 -17.11 8.37 -3.03
C ILE A 95 -15.76 7.68 -2.95
N PHE A 96 -14.85 8.30 -2.21
CA PHE A 96 -13.56 7.71 -1.91
C PHE A 96 -13.56 7.13 -0.52
N THR A 97 -13.06 5.93 -0.41
CA THR A 97 -12.65 5.36 0.87
C THR A 97 -11.18 5.01 0.75
N TYR A 98 -10.44 5.20 1.79
CA TYR A 98 -9.07 4.71 1.86
C TYR A 98 -8.82 4.01 3.18
N SER A 99 -7.88 3.11 3.16
CA SER A 99 -7.35 2.46 4.34
C SER A 99 -5.87 2.39 4.24
N SER A 100 -5.21 2.92 5.22
CA SER A 100 -3.75 3.00 5.20
C SER A 100 -3.13 2.66 6.54
N GLU A 101 -1.98 2.00 6.45
CA GLU A 101 -1.01 1.85 7.53
C GLU A 101 0.15 2.79 7.27
N HIS A 102 0.53 3.60 8.23
CA HIS A 102 1.62 4.57 8.13
C HIS A 102 2.75 4.24 9.08
N LEU A 103 3.96 4.13 8.54
CA LEU A 103 5.19 4.05 9.32
C LEU A 103 5.55 5.43 9.85
N SER A 104 5.81 5.53 11.16
CA SER A 104 6.35 6.74 11.81
C SER A 104 7.75 6.53 12.35
N TYR A 105 8.12 5.28 12.66
CA TYR A 105 9.43 4.94 13.20
C TYR A 105 10.55 5.15 12.16
N GLY A 106 11.63 5.81 12.57
CA GLY A 106 12.78 6.10 11.70
C GLY A 106 12.54 7.24 10.71
N LEU A 107 11.42 7.95 10.79
CA LEU A 107 11.13 9.13 10.00
C LEU A 107 11.22 10.41 10.87
N PRO A 108 11.60 11.55 10.30
CA PRO A 108 12.01 11.78 8.90
C PRO A 108 13.36 11.11 8.55
N MET A 109 13.51 10.72 7.28
CA MET A 109 14.73 10.10 6.75
C MET A 109 15.26 10.94 5.60
N SER A 110 16.49 11.43 5.72
CA SER A 110 17.15 12.24 4.67
C SER A 110 17.47 11.38 3.44
N SER A 111 17.72 12.04 2.30
CA SER A 111 18.11 11.36 1.06
C SER A 111 19.32 10.43 1.24
N GLY A 112 20.32 10.86 1.99
CA GLY A 112 21.52 10.07 2.28
C GLY A 112 21.27 8.88 3.23
N GLU A 113 20.23 8.94 4.06
CA GLU A 113 19.82 7.85 4.94
C GLU A 113 18.97 6.83 4.20
N ILE A 114 18.10 7.27 3.28
CA ILE A 114 17.27 6.38 2.47
C ILE A 114 18.13 5.38 1.70
N GLY A 115 19.18 5.87 1.02
CA GLY A 115 20.10 5.00 0.27
C GLY A 115 20.87 4.00 1.13
N LYS A 116 21.13 4.33 2.39
CA LYS A 116 21.85 3.46 3.32
C LYS A 116 20.93 2.48 4.07
N SER A 117 19.68 2.84 4.24
CA SER A 117 18.72 2.13 5.09
C SER A 117 18.21 0.83 4.49
N ASN A 118 18.42 0.60 3.16
CA ASN A 118 17.79 -0.52 2.45
C ASN A 118 16.29 -0.63 2.74
N LEU A 119 15.60 0.53 2.76
CA LEU A 119 14.17 0.59 3.02
C LEU A 119 13.42 -0.25 2.00
N SER A 120 12.76 -1.27 2.48
CA SER A 120 11.96 -2.17 1.66
C SER A 120 10.64 -2.49 2.36
N SER A 121 9.71 -3.07 1.62
CA SER A 121 8.40 -3.41 2.15
C SER A 121 7.94 -4.77 1.64
N TYR A 122 7.06 -5.35 2.43
CA TYR A 122 6.24 -6.50 2.08
C TYR A 122 4.77 -6.12 2.30
N VAL A 123 3.93 -6.50 1.35
CA VAL A 123 2.47 -6.42 1.49
C VAL A 123 1.83 -7.69 0.96
N SER A 124 0.83 -8.18 1.66
CA SER A 124 -0.11 -9.21 1.21
C SER A 124 -1.51 -8.60 1.22
N PHE A 125 -2.18 -8.70 0.10
CA PHE A 125 -3.49 -8.11 -0.14
C PHE A 125 -4.43 -9.18 -0.74
N ASP A 126 -5.63 -9.29 -0.19
CA ASP A 126 -6.59 -10.33 -0.57
C ASP A 126 -8.00 -9.76 -0.59
N ILE A 127 -8.52 -9.52 -1.80
CA ILE A 127 -9.87 -9.00 -2.03
C ILE A 127 -10.88 -10.13 -1.82
N LYS A 128 -11.74 -10.01 -0.82
CA LYS A 128 -12.79 -10.99 -0.52
C LYS A 128 -14.10 -10.67 -1.19
N LYS A 129 -14.38 -9.38 -1.36
CA LYS A 129 -15.61 -8.90 -1.98
C LYS A 129 -15.38 -7.54 -2.58
N ILE A 130 -15.92 -7.33 -3.76
CA ILE A 130 -16.05 -6.03 -4.39
C ILE A 130 -17.37 -5.99 -5.16
N SER A 131 -18.19 -4.98 -4.91
CA SER A 131 -19.44 -4.80 -5.64
C SER A 131 -19.17 -4.35 -7.07
N SER A 132 -20.07 -4.69 -7.98
CA SER A 132 -20.06 -4.12 -9.33
C SER A 132 -20.09 -2.60 -9.26
N GLY A 133 -19.28 -1.92 -10.06
CA GLY A 133 -19.16 -0.46 -10.07
C GLY A 133 -18.28 0.13 -8.98
N VAL A 134 -17.57 -0.70 -8.22
CA VAL A 134 -16.50 -0.27 -7.33
C VAL A 134 -15.17 -0.61 -7.98
N ALA A 135 -14.28 0.36 -8.06
CA ALA A 135 -12.89 0.18 -8.46
C ALA A 135 -11.97 0.43 -7.25
N ASN A 136 -10.76 -0.10 -7.31
CA ASN A 136 -9.79 0.04 -6.24
C ASN A 136 -8.37 0.14 -6.78
N ASP A 137 -7.50 0.66 -5.95
CA ASP A 137 -6.05 0.54 -6.09
C ASP A 137 -5.41 -0.15 -4.88
N LEU A 138 -4.10 -0.33 -4.96
CA LEU A 138 -3.21 -0.65 -3.85
C LEU A 138 -1.90 0.08 -4.10
N ALA A 139 -1.58 1.01 -3.22
CA ALA A 139 -0.44 1.89 -3.41
C ALA A 139 0.37 2.11 -2.14
N TYR A 140 1.62 2.52 -2.32
CA TYR A 140 2.47 3.12 -1.30
C TYR A 140 2.50 4.61 -1.48
N ASP A 141 2.10 5.36 -0.44
CA ASP A 141 2.14 6.81 -0.41
C ASP A 141 3.34 7.29 0.39
N MET A 142 4.15 8.10 -0.25
CA MET A 142 5.33 8.69 0.34
C MET A 142 5.26 10.20 0.27
N PHE A 143 5.36 10.85 1.40
CA PHE A 143 5.37 12.30 1.49
C PHE A 143 6.78 12.79 1.79
N LEU A 144 7.29 13.63 0.91
CA LEU A 144 8.63 14.22 1.01
C LEU A 144 8.55 15.73 1.16
N GLY A 145 9.59 16.29 1.76
CA GLY A 145 9.67 17.73 1.91
C GLY A 145 10.84 18.19 2.76
N LEU A 146 10.82 19.49 3.05
CA LEU A 146 11.86 20.17 3.80
C LEU A 146 11.30 20.70 5.13
N ASN A 147 12.08 20.64 6.21
CA ASN A 147 11.72 21.16 7.53
C ASN A 147 10.37 20.61 8.05
N ASN A 148 10.14 19.33 7.87
CA ASN A 148 8.89 18.65 8.26
C ASN A 148 7.62 19.17 7.55
N THR A 149 7.78 19.91 6.47
CA THR A 149 6.66 20.36 5.63
C THR A 149 6.64 19.54 4.35
N SER A 150 5.62 18.74 4.17
CA SER A 150 5.41 17.97 2.94
C SER A 150 5.01 18.90 1.80
N ASN A 151 5.70 18.78 0.68
CA ASN A 151 5.41 19.52 -0.55
C ASN A 151 5.49 18.63 -1.80
N ARG A 152 5.73 17.34 -1.63
CA ARG A 152 5.77 16.33 -2.68
C ARG A 152 5.18 15.04 -2.19
N GLU A 153 4.56 14.34 -3.11
CA GLU A 153 4.06 12.99 -2.91
C GLU A 153 4.61 12.09 -4.01
N ILE A 154 4.94 10.87 -3.63
CA ILE A 154 5.28 9.80 -4.55
C ILE A 154 4.37 8.65 -4.22
N GLU A 155 3.65 8.19 -5.20
CA GLU A 155 2.80 7.03 -5.12
C GLU A 155 3.44 5.88 -5.92
N ILE A 156 3.63 4.72 -5.30
CA ILE A 156 4.03 3.49 -6.00
C ILE A 156 2.80 2.60 -6.05
N MET A 157 2.18 2.55 -7.21
CA MET A 157 0.92 1.85 -7.43
C MET A 157 1.18 0.40 -7.82
N LEU A 158 0.72 -0.55 -7.01
CA LEU A 158 0.81 -1.99 -7.30
C LEU A 158 -0.41 -2.49 -8.08
N LEU A 159 -1.56 -1.87 -7.85
CA LEU A 159 -2.83 -2.16 -8.49
C LEU A 159 -3.50 -0.84 -8.89
N ASP A 160 -3.93 -0.71 -10.13
CA ASP A 160 -4.70 0.44 -10.65
C ASP A 160 -5.95 -0.05 -11.38
N ASN A 161 -6.96 -0.46 -10.64
CA ASN A 161 -8.28 -0.74 -11.21
C ASN A 161 -9.15 0.53 -11.32
N MET A 162 -8.70 1.65 -10.74
CA MET A 162 -9.40 2.93 -10.81
C MET A 162 -9.12 3.65 -12.13
N GLY A 163 -8.08 3.23 -12.85
CA GLY A 163 -7.67 3.85 -14.11
C GLY A 163 -7.02 5.22 -13.91
N ILE A 164 -6.40 5.44 -12.77
CA ILE A 164 -5.66 6.67 -12.44
C ILE A 164 -4.58 6.93 -13.49
N SER A 165 -3.91 5.88 -13.97
CA SER A 165 -2.91 5.95 -15.05
C SER A 165 -3.39 6.70 -16.30
N ASN A 166 -4.69 6.66 -16.60
CA ASN A 166 -5.26 7.37 -17.74
C ASN A 166 -5.39 8.90 -17.53
N GLN A 167 -5.20 9.37 -16.31
CA GLN A 167 -5.30 10.78 -15.93
C GLN A 167 -3.93 11.43 -15.71
N LEU A 168 -2.86 10.66 -15.84
CA LEU A 168 -1.50 11.12 -15.60
C LEU A 168 -0.85 11.67 -16.85
N VAL A 169 0.12 12.55 -16.65
CA VAL A 169 1.01 13.05 -17.70
C VAL A 169 2.28 12.22 -17.70
N SER A 170 2.53 11.54 -18.80
CA SER A 170 3.77 10.77 -18.93
C SER A 170 5.01 11.66 -18.93
N THR A 171 5.97 11.34 -18.08
CA THR A 171 7.29 11.98 -18.11
C THR A 171 8.21 11.38 -19.17
N GLY A 172 7.81 10.27 -19.80
CA GLY A 172 8.63 9.48 -20.70
C GLY A 172 9.79 8.74 -20.00
N ARG A 173 9.84 8.74 -18.68
CA ARG A 173 10.88 8.09 -17.88
C ARG A 173 10.40 6.75 -17.35
N THR A 174 11.34 5.82 -17.27
CA THR A 174 11.08 4.50 -16.70
C THR A 174 12.20 4.09 -15.77
N VAL A 175 11.88 3.27 -14.78
CA VAL A 175 12.87 2.63 -13.90
C VAL A 175 12.66 1.12 -13.90
N ARG A 176 13.73 0.37 -13.75
CA ARG A 176 13.66 -1.10 -13.54
C ARG A 176 13.97 -1.39 -12.10
N VAL A 177 12.95 -1.82 -11.37
CA VAL A 177 13.08 -2.28 -9.98
C VAL A 177 12.50 -3.69 -9.90
N PRO A 178 13.32 -4.67 -9.49
CA PRO A 178 12.82 -6.03 -9.29
C PRO A 178 11.86 -6.07 -8.11
N ILE A 179 10.83 -6.87 -8.24
CA ILE A 179 9.82 -7.13 -7.21
C ILE A 179 9.62 -8.63 -7.06
N TYR A 180 9.40 -9.09 -5.85
CA TYR A 180 8.90 -10.44 -5.63
C TYR A 180 7.38 -10.41 -5.64
N VAL A 181 6.79 -11.18 -6.53
CA VAL A 181 5.35 -11.42 -6.63
C VAL A 181 5.09 -12.87 -6.26
N ASN A 182 4.34 -13.11 -5.20
CA ASN A 182 4.07 -14.45 -4.68
C ASN A 182 5.34 -15.31 -4.45
N GLY A 183 6.44 -14.65 -4.07
CA GLY A 183 7.74 -15.28 -3.85
C GLY A 183 8.60 -15.49 -5.12
N ALA A 184 8.09 -15.23 -6.31
CA ALA A 184 8.85 -15.24 -7.55
C ALA A 184 9.45 -13.86 -7.83
N LEU A 185 10.73 -13.81 -8.21
CA LEU A 185 11.40 -12.57 -8.59
C LEU A 185 11.00 -12.17 -10.01
N GLU A 186 10.40 -11.00 -10.14
CA GLU A 186 9.99 -10.41 -11.40
C GLU A 186 10.82 -9.13 -11.68
N ASN A 187 11.31 -8.99 -12.91
CA ASN A 187 12.01 -7.79 -13.37
C ASN A 187 11.02 -6.84 -14.04
N ILE A 188 10.47 -5.93 -13.27
CA ILE A 188 9.42 -5.03 -13.71
C ILE A 188 10.03 -3.72 -14.21
N THR A 189 9.52 -3.22 -15.34
CA THR A 189 9.70 -1.84 -15.79
C THR A 189 8.54 -1.01 -15.26
N TRP A 190 8.85 0.10 -14.63
CA TRP A 190 7.89 1.02 -14.03
C TRP A 190 7.91 2.33 -14.80
N ASN A 191 6.76 2.84 -15.19
CA ASN A 191 6.60 4.19 -15.74
C ASN A 191 6.59 5.18 -14.58
N ILE A 192 7.20 6.34 -14.80
CA ILE A 192 7.17 7.46 -13.86
C ILE A 192 6.35 8.55 -14.51
N ASP A 193 5.16 8.73 -14.02
CA ASP A 193 4.21 9.70 -14.52
C ASP A 193 3.98 10.80 -13.49
N GLN A 194 3.33 11.86 -13.87
CA GLN A 194 3.08 13.01 -13.01
C GLN A 194 1.58 13.28 -12.93
N SER A 195 1.03 13.42 -11.72
CA SER A 195 -0.34 13.85 -11.59
C SER A 195 -0.47 15.34 -11.87
N GLN A 196 -1.54 15.73 -12.55
CA GLN A 196 -1.90 17.12 -12.72
C GLN A 196 -2.56 17.63 -11.44
N SER A 197 -1.76 18.15 -10.52
CA SER A 197 -2.34 18.84 -9.36
C SER A 197 -3.06 20.09 -9.81
N ALA A 198 -4.35 20.18 -9.52
CA ALA A 198 -5.16 21.36 -9.79
C ALA A 198 -4.70 22.64 -9.08
N SER A 199 -3.82 22.53 -8.07
CA SER A 199 -3.33 23.64 -7.24
C SER A 199 -1.94 24.14 -7.59
N GLY A 200 -1.20 23.48 -8.48
CA GLY A 200 0.13 23.92 -8.95
C GLY A 200 1.25 23.96 -7.92
N SER A 201 0.97 23.70 -6.65
CA SER A 201 1.93 23.82 -5.53
C SER A 201 2.50 22.48 -5.04
N PHE A 202 1.97 21.37 -5.50
CA PHE A 202 2.33 20.02 -5.08
C PHE A 202 2.82 19.22 -6.29
N SER A 203 4.01 18.66 -6.21
CA SER A 203 4.54 17.80 -7.28
C SER A 203 4.29 16.35 -6.89
N ASN A 204 3.40 15.68 -7.60
CA ASN A 204 3.10 14.29 -7.39
C ASN A 204 3.67 13.45 -8.51
N TYR A 205 4.45 12.45 -8.16
CA TYR A 205 4.88 11.41 -9.08
C TYR A 205 4.13 10.12 -8.77
N VAL A 206 3.59 9.50 -9.81
CA VAL A 206 2.95 8.20 -9.71
C VAL A 206 3.79 7.20 -10.50
N ILE A 207 4.19 6.14 -9.84
CA ILE A 207 5.07 5.10 -10.37
C ILE A 207 4.21 3.85 -10.57
N ILE A 208 3.99 3.50 -11.83
CA ILE A 208 3.08 2.43 -12.22
C ILE A 208 3.82 1.37 -13.02
N PRO A 209 3.61 0.07 -12.77
CA PRO A 209 4.20 -0.96 -13.58
C PRO A 209 3.71 -0.86 -15.03
N SER A 210 4.62 -1.03 -16.00
CA SER A 210 4.30 -0.97 -17.43
C SER A 210 3.36 -2.07 -17.91
N MET A 211 3.20 -3.11 -17.11
CA MET A 211 2.23 -4.20 -17.28
C MET A 211 1.60 -4.52 -15.92
N PRO A 212 0.33 -4.92 -15.89
CA PRO A 212 -0.31 -5.32 -14.64
C PRO A 212 0.48 -6.40 -13.92
N ILE A 213 0.80 -6.18 -12.63
CA ILE A 213 1.47 -7.15 -11.76
C ILE A 213 0.50 -7.83 -10.81
N PHE A 214 -0.68 -7.22 -10.61
CA PHE A 214 -1.76 -7.80 -9.83
C PHE A 214 -2.69 -8.56 -10.77
N THR A 215 -2.63 -9.88 -10.73
CA THR A 215 -3.33 -10.76 -11.70
C THR A 215 -4.40 -11.65 -11.06
N ALA A 216 -4.45 -11.69 -9.73
CA ALA A 216 -5.39 -12.48 -8.95
C ALA A 216 -6.06 -11.63 -7.85
N SER A 217 -7.08 -12.19 -7.20
CA SER A 217 -7.73 -11.51 -6.06
C SER A 217 -6.88 -11.48 -4.80
N SER A 218 -5.83 -12.29 -4.75
CA SER A 218 -4.92 -12.40 -3.60
C SER A 218 -3.48 -12.53 -4.08
N GLU A 219 -2.65 -11.58 -3.70
CA GLU A 219 -1.24 -11.57 -4.03
C GLU A 219 -0.39 -10.98 -2.92
N ASN A 220 0.91 -11.25 -2.96
CA ASN A 220 1.87 -10.64 -2.07
C ASN A 220 3.06 -10.08 -2.86
N PHE A 221 3.58 -8.96 -2.37
CA PHE A 221 4.66 -8.21 -3.00
C PHE A 221 5.75 -7.89 -1.99
N LYS A 222 7.01 -7.96 -2.44
CA LYS A 222 8.15 -7.49 -1.68
C LYS A 222 9.13 -6.81 -2.60
N PHE A 223 9.54 -5.57 -2.28
CA PHE A 223 10.46 -4.79 -3.09
C PHE A 223 11.18 -3.70 -2.29
N SER A 224 12.17 -3.09 -2.94
CA SER A 224 12.94 -1.99 -2.38
C SER A 224 12.29 -0.65 -2.68
N ILE A 225 11.80 0.02 -1.66
CA ILE A 225 11.31 1.41 -1.75
C ILE A 225 12.49 2.36 -2.00
N SER A 226 13.64 2.12 -1.33
CA SER A 226 14.85 2.92 -1.54
C SER A 226 15.23 3.01 -3.02
N ALA A 227 15.12 1.92 -3.77
CA ALA A 227 15.52 1.90 -5.18
C ALA A 227 14.72 2.89 -6.04
N PHE A 228 13.42 3.06 -5.76
CA PHE A 228 12.60 4.06 -6.45
C PHE A 228 13.01 5.48 -6.07
N ILE A 229 13.12 5.75 -4.78
CA ILE A 229 13.45 7.09 -4.28
C ILE A 229 14.86 7.52 -4.74
N GLU A 230 15.86 6.63 -4.67
CA GLU A 230 17.22 6.89 -5.15
C GLU A 230 17.24 7.18 -6.66
N TYR A 231 16.45 6.44 -7.44
CA TYR A 231 16.32 6.72 -8.87
C TYR A 231 15.78 8.13 -9.11
N LEU A 232 14.73 8.54 -8.39
CA LEU A 232 14.14 9.88 -8.53
C LEU A 232 15.13 10.99 -8.16
N TYR A 233 15.91 10.79 -7.09
CA TYR A 233 17.00 11.71 -6.74
C TYR A 233 18.07 11.75 -7.85
N GLY A 234 18.51 10.60 -8.34
CA GLY A 234 19.51 10.50 -9.40
C GLY A 234 19.07 11.12 -10.73
N GLN A 235 17.78 11.18 -10.98
CA GLN A 235 17.19 11.84 -12.15
C GLN A 235 16.86 13.31 -11.92
N HIS A 236 17.19 13.88 -10.76
CA HIS A 236 16.84 15.25 -10.36
C HIS A 236 15.33 15.54 -10.36
N LEU A 237 14.51 14.51 -10.20
CA LEU A 237 13.07 14.66 -10.03
C LEU A 237 12.72 15.03 -8.59
N LEU A 238 13.58 14.66 -7.64
CA LEU A 238 13.52 15.05 -6.24
C LEU A 238 14.77 15.85 -5.87
N PRO A 239 14.63 16.97 -5.14
CA PRO A 239 15.75 17.68 -4.53
C PRO A 239 16.39 16.82 -3.42
N TYR A 240 17.70 16.74 -3.40
CA TYR A 240 18.45 16.07 -2.34
C TYR A 240 18.21 16.65 -0.92
N SER A 241 17.68 17.85 -0.84
CA SER A 241 17.31 18.51 0.41
C SER A 241 16.04 17.94 1.05
N ASP A 242 15.22 17.26 0.26
CA ASP A 242 13.95 16.71 0.77
C ASP A 242 14.21 15.44 1.57
N SER A 243 13.47 15.28 2.65
CA SER A 243 13.45 14.09 3.48
C SER A 243 12.14 13.33 3.28
N LEU A 244 12.17 12.02 3.42
CA LEU A 244 10.97 11.21 3.52
C LEU A 244 10.33 11.46 4.90
N LEU A 245 9.14 12.04 4.91
CA LEU A 245 8.44 12.48 6.13
C LEU A 245 7.38 11.49 6.57
N LYS A 246 6.71 10.83 5.59
CA LYS A 246 5.68 9.82 5.82
C LYS A 246 5.81 8.73 4.79
N LEU A 247 5.48 7.53 5.17
CA LEU A 247 5.41 6.35 4.31
C LEU A 247 4.21 5.53 4.73
N GLY A 248 3.27 5.32 3.82
CA GLY A 248 2.08 4.52 4.02
C GLY A 248 1.94 3.42 2.99
N ILE A 249 1.12 2.44 3.29
CA ILE A 249 0.56 1.46 2.37
C ILE A 249 -0.93 1.44 2.57
N GLY A 250 -1.69 1.52 1.51
CA GLY A 250 -3.13 1.58 1.57
C GLY A 250 -3.81 1.16 0.30
N SER A 251 -5.12 1.08 0.37
CA SER A 251 -5.98 0.87 -0.77
C SER A 251 -7.08 1.92 -0.76
N GLU A 252 -7.30 2.52 -1.92
CA GLU A 252 -8.44 3.39 -2.16
C GLU A 252 -9.53 2.63 -2.90
N PHE A 253 -10.77 2.96 -2.61
CA PHE A 253 -11.93 2.44 -3.32
C PHE A 253 -12.80 3.61 -3.76
N THR A 254 -13.20 3.58 -5.02
CA THR A 254 -14.10 4.58 -5.60
C THR A 254 -15.28 3.92 -6.28
N ILE A 255 -16.39 4.63 -6.35
CA ILE A 255 -17.56 4.20 -7.11
C ILE A 255 -17.41 4.74 -8.53
N VAL A 256 -17.13 3.83 -9.46
CA VAL A 256 -17.08 4.15 -10.89
C VAL A 256 -18.51 4.21 -11.42
N GLN A 257 -18.79 5.15 -12.29
CA GLN A 257 -20.11 5.46 -12.86
C GLN A 257 -21.04 4.26 -13.02
N SER A 258 -22.16 4.30 -12.31
CA SER A 258 -23.27 3.36 -12.44
C SER A 258 -24.46 4.09 -13.09
N THR A 259 -25.29 3.38 -13.82
CA THR A 259 -26.51 3.93 -14.46
C THR A 259 -27.74 3.92 -13.55
N GLN A 260 -27.60 3.56 -12.27
CA GLN A 260 -28.71 3.35 -11.33
C GLN A 260 -28.78 4.40 -10.23
N ILE A 261 -30.01 4.75 -9.80
CA ILE A 261 -30.33 5.94 -9.01
C ILE A 261 -30.02 5.81 -7.50
N SER A 262 -29.82 4.64 -6.98
CA SER A 262 -29.41 4.42 -5.58
C SER A 262 -28.89 3.00 -5.45
N GLN A 263 -27.65 2.83 -4.97
CA GLN A 263 -27.06 1.51 -4.85
C GLN A 263 -26.34 1.34 -3.51
N TYR A 264 -26.36 0.09 -3.05
CA TYR A 264 -25.47 -0.37 -1.99
C TYR A 264 -24.15 -0.81 -2.60
N PHE A 265 -23.07 -0.21 -2.14
CA PHE A 265 -21.72 -0.59 -2.51
C PHE A 265 -21.05 -1.23 -1.31
N SER A 266 -20.34 -2.31 -1.53
CA SER A 266 -19.56 -2.95 -0.48
C SER A 266 -18.30 -3.54 -1.05
N TYR A 267 -17.25 -3.45 -0.28
CA TYR A 267 -16.01 -4.19 -0.52
C TYR A 267 -15.53 -4.79 0.81
N SER A 268 -14.67 -5.76 0.71
CA SER A 268 -13.89 -6.24 1.85
C SER A 268 -12.59 -6.88 1.37
N PHE A 269 -11.54 -6.68 2.14
CA PHE A 269 -10.24 -7.25 1.87
C PHE A 269 -9.45 -7.51 3.15
N TRP A 270 -8.41 -8.32 3.01
CA TRP A 270 -7.38 -8.48 4.01
C TRP A 270 -6.12 -7.76 3.56
N LEU A 271 -5.46 -7.07 4.50
CA LEU A 271 -4.17 -6.44 4.33
C LEU A 271 -3.24 -6.94 5.44
N TYR A 272 -2.03 -7.28 5.06
CA TYR A 272 -0.94 -7.54 5.98
C TYR A 272 0.33 -6.92 5.40
N SER A 273 0.99 -6.06 6.14
CA SER A 273 2.18 -5.37 5.68
C SER A 273 3.26 -5.29 6.74
N TYR A 274 4.49 -5.08 6.30
CA TYR A 274 5.59 -4.64 7.14
C TYR A 274 6.65 -3.90 6.33
N PHE A 275 7.39 -3.05 7.00
CA PHE A 275 8.55 -2.36 6.45
C PHE A 275 9.84 -2.97 7.00
N ILE A 276 10.92 -2.89 6.22
CA ILE A 276 12.25 -3.34 6.61
C ILE A 276 13.19 -2.13 6.48
N ILE A 277 13.86 -1.78 7.57
CA ILE A 277 14.88 -0.73 7.62
C ILE A 277 16.14 -1.37 8.17
N ASN A 278 17.25 -1.31 7.43
CA ASN A 278 18.54 -1.91 7.84
C ASN A 278 18.43 -3.40 8.23
N GLY A 279 17.57 -4.15 7.52
CA GLY A 279 17.34 -5.57 7.78
C GLY A 279 16.41 -5.85 8.97
N THR A 280 15.99 -4.84 9.73
CA THR A 280 15.02 -5.00 10.83
C THR A 280 13.61 -4.80 10.33
N LYS A 281 12.72 -5.75 10.70
CA LYS A 281 11.30 -5.72 10.35
C LYS A 281 10.53 -4.83 11.32
N TYR A 282 9.72 -3.93 10.76
CA TYR A 282 8.81 -3.04 11.49
C TYR A 282 7.38 -3.31 11.02
N GLN A 283 6.58 -3.86 11.90
CA GLN A 283 5.18 -4.14 11.66
C GLN A 283 4.35 -3.10 12.41
N ILE A 284 3.48 -2.39 11.71
CA ILE A 284 2.73 -1.27 12.29
C ILE A 284 1.70 -1.81 13.26
N ILE A 285 0.89 -2.75 12.79
CA ILE A 285 -0.18 -3.34 13.61
C ILE A 285 0.41 -4.31 14.61
N GLN A 286 0.39 -3.92 15.87
CA GLN A 286 0.80 -4.78 16.98
C GLN A 286 -0.23 -4.67 18.10
N PRO A 287 -0.71 -5.79 18.66
CA PRO A 287 -1.54 -5.74 19.85
C PRO A 287 -0.73 -5.12 20.99
N SER A 288 -1.23 -4.03 21.55
CA SER A 288 -0.66 -3.43 22.76
C SER A 288 -0.71 -4.45 23.89
N GLY A 289 0.44 -4.99 24.30
CA GLY A 289 0.54 -5.87 25.46
C GLY A 289 1.22 -7.21 25.24
N GLY A 290 2.31 -7.26 24.50
CA GLY A 290 3.18 -8.40 24.38
C GLY A 290 4.64 -8.02 24.59
N ILE A 291 5.05 -7.74 25.81
CA ILE A 291 6.41 -7.92 26.31
C ILE A 291 6.33 -9.02 27.35
#